data_75840f7cfd5b6b8a1761924cfe094181
#
_entry.id   75840f7cfd5b6b8a1761924cfe094181
#
_cell.length_a   1.000
_cell.length_b   1.000
_cell.length_c   1.000
_cell.angle_alpha   90.00
_cell.angle_beta   90.00
_cell.angle_gamma   90.00
#
_symmetry.space_group_name_H-M   'P 1'
#
loop_
_entity.id
_entity.type
_entity.pdbx_description
1 polymer ?
#
loop_
_entity_poly.entity_id
_entity_poly.type
_entity_poly.pdbx_seq_one_letter_code
_entity_poly.pdbx_strand_id
1 'polypeptide(L)'
;FSNNITSSVDTIFISEELTGGLPEDYKVARFQPKGNYAIDLSYPSYDSFMKYVDSDSLRKLLSYKYQNIASPENLAILNEIISLRNKMSEILGYSSYAAYVIEESMAKTPATVWEFENSIRKSIEEKAVIEIQEMLNMKREFCGIEEVTLYDWDKYYYENQILLDKYSVDSEKVK
;
A
#
# COMPACT_ATOMS: atom_id res chain seq x y z
N PHE A 1 18.32 8.84 -1.16
CA PHE A 1 16.94 8.47 -0.81
C PHE A 1 16.50 7.22 -1.57
N SER A 2 16.37 7.27 -2.90
CA SER A 2 15.90 6.13 -3.71
C SER A 2 16.81 4.91 -3.60
N ASN A 3 18.13 5.10 -3.58
CA ASN A 3 19.09 4.02 -3.42
C ASN A 3 18.92 3.26 -2.08
N ASN A 4 18.57 3.95 -1.01
CA ASN A 4 18.31 3.30 0.29
C ASN A 4 17.10 2.36 0.21
N ILE A 5 16.05 2.76 -0.54
CA ILE A 5 14.87 1.92 -0.76
C ILE A 5 15.25 0.69 -1.59
N THR A 6 15.94 0.88 -2.72
CA THR A 6 16.28 -0.22 -3.65
C THR A 6 17.33 -1.18 -3.09
N SER A 7 18.21 -0.72 -2.19
CA SER A 7 19.21 -1.55 -1.51
C SER A 7 18.71 -2.18 -0.21
N SER A 8 17.54 -1.78 0.27
CA SER A 8 16.95 -2.37 1.48
C SER A 8 16.46 -3.78 1.17
N VAL A 9 17.09 -4.75 1.81
CA VAL A 9 16.70 -6.17 1.69
C VAL A 9 16.13 -6.60 3.04
N ASP A 10 14.83 -6.88 3.05
CA ASP A 10 14.18 -7.51 4.21
C ASP A 10 13.26 -8.65 3.72
N THR A 11 13.13 -9.68 4.53
CA THR A 11 12.40 -10.90 4.17
C THR A 11 11.76 -11.48 5.43
N ILE A 12 10.49 -11.86 5.35
CA ILE A 12 9.87 -12.68 6.38
C ILE A 12 9.91 -14.15 5.96
N PHE A 13 10.10 -15.03 6.94
CA PHE A 13 10.06 -16.49 6.74
C PHE A 13 8.85 -17.06 7.46
N ILE A 14 8.02 -17.80 6.72
CA ILE A 14 6.82 -18.42 7.26
C ILE A 14 6.86 -19.93 7.05
N SER A 15 6.22 -20.69 7.95
CA SER A 15 6.05 -22.14 7.81
C SER A 15 4.87 -22.47 6.90
N GLU A 16 4.80 -23.72 6.43
CA GLU A 16 3.68 -24.23 5.60
C GLU A 16 2.31 -23.96 6.22
N GLU A 17 2.18 -24.13 7.54
CA GLU A 17 0.93 -23.92 8.27
C GLU A 17 0.38 -22.49 8.17
N LEU A 18 1.24 -21.52 7.85
CA LEU A 18 0.92 -20.10 7.75
C LEU A 18 0.69 -19.64 6.30
N THR A 19 0.70 -20.55 5.34
CA THR A 19 0.50 -20.24 3.90
C THR A 19 -0.97 -20.26 3.48
N GLY A 20 -1.89 -20.42 4.41
CA GLY A 20 -3.34 -20.43 4.12
C GLY A 20 -3.76 -19.26 3.22
N GLY A 21 -4.56 -19.56 2.20
CA GLY A 21 -5.03 -18.62 1.18
C GLY A 21 -4.05 -18.32 0.05
N LEU A 22 -2.74 -18.52 0.23
CA LEU A 22 -1.74 -18.20 -0.82
C LEU A 22 -1.86 -19.12 -2.05
N PRO A 23 -1.78 -18.58 -3.27
CA PRO A 23 -1.77 -19.36 -4.52
C PRO A 23 -0.57 -20.33 -4.58
N GLU A 24 -0.77 -21.49 -5.20
CA GLU A 24 0.28 -22.51 -5.31
C GLU A 24 1.52 -22.01 -6.07
N ASP A 25 1.34 -21.30 -7.18
CA ASP A 25 2.47 -20.73 -7.94
C ASP A 25 3.28 -19.75 -7.10
N TYR A 26 2.60 -18.97 -6.24
CA TYR A 26 3.24 -18.08 -5.31
C TYR A 26 4.07 -18.84 -4.26
N LYS A 27 3.54 -19.93 -3.71
CA LYS A 27 4.24 -20.79 -2.75
C LYS A 27 5.45 -21.46 -3.38
N VAL A 28 5.28 -22.07 -4.55
CA VAL A 28 6.38 -22.73 -5.28
C VAL A 28 7.56 -21.78 -5.53
N ALA A 29 7.26 -20.56 -5.97
CA ALA A 29 8.30 -19.55 -6.26
C ALA A 29 9.10 -19.09 -5.02
N ARG A 30 8.56 -19.29 -3.80
CA ARG A 30 9.13 -18.78 -2.54
C ARG A 30 9.58 -19.86 -1.57
N PHE A 31 9.40 -21.13 -1.95
CA PHE A 31 9.82 -22.27 -1.14
C PHE A 31 11.34 -22.31 -0.98
N GLN A 32 11.80 -22.56 0.22
CA GLN A 32 13.21 -22.65 0.57
C GLN A 32 13.60 -24.08 0.97
N PRO A 33 14.87 -24.47 0.75
CA PRO A 33 15.35 -25.83 1.09
C PRO A 33 15.16 -26.25 2.55
N LYS A 34 14.94 -25.28 3.45
CA LYS A 34 14.69 -25.52 4.88
C LYS A 34 13.23 -25.82 5.21
N GLY A 35 12.35 -25.93 4.21
CA GLY A 35 10.93 -26.20 4.41
C GLY A 35 10.11 -25.00 4.87
N ASN A 36 10.57 -23.79 4.59
CA ASN A 36 9.85 -22.54 4.84
C ASN A 36 9.72 -21.72 3.55
N TYR A 37 8.98 -20.62 3.61
CA TYR A 37 8.73 -19.70 2.50
C TYR A 37 9.34 -18.34 2.79
N ALA A 38 10.12 -17.82 1.87
CA ALA A 38 10.78 -16.53 1.96
C ALA A 38 9.94 -15.45 1.22
N ILE A 39 9.35 -14.54 1.96
CA ILE A 39 8.52 -13.46 1.43
C ILE A 39 9.32 -12.17 1.52
N ASP A 40 9.76 -11.67 0.38
CA ASP A 40 10.51 -10.42 0.26
C ASP A 40 9.56 -9.20 0.17
N LEU A 41 10.14 -8.00 0.25
CA LEU A 41 9.40 -6.73 0.17
C LEU A 41 9.31 -6.16 -1.25
N SER A 42 9.53 -6.96 -2.30
CA SER A 42 9.25 -6.51 -3.66
C SER A 42 7.74 -6.33 -3.88
N TYR A 43 7.36 -5.37 -4.74
CA TYR A 43 5.95 -5.10 -4.98
C TYR A 43 5.15 -6.34 -5.43
N PRO A 44 5.63 -7.19 -6.36
CA PRO A 44 4.88 -8.40 -6.75
C PRO A 44 4.74 -9.41 -5.59
N SER A 45 5.75 -9.49 -4.71
CA SER A 45 5.69 -10.35 -3.53
C SER A 45 4.67 -9.83 -2.52
N TYR A 46 4.74 -8.53 -2.22
CA TYR A 46 3.86 -7.85 -1.29
C TYR A 46 2.38 -7.90 -1.74
N ASP A 47 2.10 -7.51 -3.00
CA ASP A 47 0.73 -7.41 -3.51
C ASP A 47 -0.01 -8.76 -3.46
N SER A 48 0.60 -9.83 -3.99
CA SER A 48 -0.02 -11.16 -3.93
C SER A 48 -0.17 -11.66 -2.49
N PHE A 49 0.83 -11.45 -1.63
CA PHE A 49 0.72 -11.87 -0.23
C PHE A 49 -0.42 -11.17 0.50
N MET A 50 -0.55 -9.84 0.33
CA MET A 50 -1.58 -9.04 0.99
C MET A 50 -3.00 -9.38 0.51
N LYS A 51 -3.16 -9.82 -0.73
CA LYS A 51 -4.45 -10.21 -1.30
C LYS A 51 -4.93 -11.59 -0.82
N TYR A 52 -4.01 -12.51 -0.58
CA TYR A 52 -4.38 -13.92 -0.45
C TYR A 52 -4.12 -14.52 0.91
N VAL A 53 -3.11 -14.07 1.68
CA VAL A 53 -2.82 -14.72 2.97
C VAL A 53 -3.94 -14.50 3.99
N ASP A 54 -4.45 -15.59 4.56
CA ASP A 54 -5.56 -15.54 5.52
C ASP A 54 -5.17 -14.88 6.86
N SER A 55 -3.91 -15.02 7.26
CA SER A 55 -3.42 -14.53 8.54
C SER A 55 -3.34 -13.01 8.63
N ASP A 56 -4.24 -12.40 9.43
CA ASP A 56 -4.23 -10.96 9.73
C ASP A 56 -2.91 -10.48 10.32
N SER A 57 -2.34 -11.24 11.25
CA SER A 57 -1.07 -10.90 11.88
C SER A 57 0.10 -10.89 10.91
N LEU A 58 0.10 -11.76 9.91
CA LEU A 58 1.13 -11.76 8.86
C LEU A 58 0.94 -10.60 7.88
N ARG A 59 -0.31 -10.27 7.50
CA ARG A 59 -0.59 -9.07 6.70
C ARG A 59 -0.09 -7.81 7.42
N LYS A 60 -0.40 -7.67 8.72
CA LYS A 60 0.08 -6.57 9.55
C LYS A 60 1.61 -6.49 9.58
N LEU A 61 2.28 -7.63 9.82
CA LEU A 61 3.74 -7.70 9.87
C LEU A 61 4.38 -7.27 8.55
N LEU A 62 3.90 -7.83 7.43
CA LEU A 62 4.44 -7.51 6.12
C LEU A 62 4.17 -6.07 5.73
N SER A 63 2.96 -5.56 5.99
CA SER A 63 2.59 -4.16 5.76
C SER A 63 3.49 -3.21 6.55
N TYR A 64 3.71 -3.48 7.84
CA TYR A 64 4.61 -2.68 8.66
C TYR A 64 6.04 -2.64 8.10
N LYS A 65 6.59 -3.79 7.74
CA LYS A 65 7.94 -3.86 7.14
C LYS A 65 8.02 -3.12 5.81
N TYR A 66 7.02 -3.31 4.94
CA TYR A 66 6.96 -2.67 3.63
C TYR A 66 6.87 -1.14 3.73
N GLN A 67 6.04 -0.62 4.61
CA GLN A 67 5.88 0.83 4.81
C GLN A 67 7.08 1.48 5.51
N ASN A 68 7.91 0.70 6.19
CA ASN A 68 9.10 1.19 6.90
C ASN A 68 10.43 0.89 6.17
N ILE A 69 10.39 0.54 4.89
CA ILE A 69 11.60 0.33 4.08
C ILE A 69 12.48 1.59 4.13
N ALA A 70 13.72 1.43 4.62
CA ALA A 70 14.71 2.52 4.79
C ALA A 70 14.19 3.74 5.58
N SER A 71 13.20 3.53 6.45
CA SER A 71 12.47 4.63 7.12
C SER A 71 13.38 5.55 7.94
N PRO A 72 14.24 5.09 8.88
CA PRO A 72 14.98 6.02 9.73
C PRO A 72 15.89 6.96 8.94
N GLU A 73 16.68 6.43 8.03
CA GLU A 73 17.64 7.18 7.21
C GLU A 73 16.92 8.10 6.24
N ASN A 74 15.87 7.60 5.59
CA ASN A 74 15.15 8.35 4.58
C ASN A 74 14.29 9.47 5.15
N LEU A 75 13.79 9.37 6.37
CA LEU A 75 13.09 10.48 7.03
C LEU A 75 14.01 11.69 7.25
N ALA A 76 15.24 11.45 7.67
CA ALA A 76 16.23 12.53 7.81
C ALA A 76 16.55 13.19 6.48
N ILE A 77 16.80 12.38 5.43
CA ILE A 77 17.05 12.86 4.06
C ILE A 77 15.85 13.62 3.51
N LEU A 78 14.62 13.14 3.74
CA LEU A 78 13.39 13.81 3.30
C LEU A 78 13.25 15.20 3.93
N ASN A 79 13.52 15.33 5.23
CA ASN A 79 13.50 16.62 5.91
C ASN A 79 14.52 17.60 5.33
N GLU A 80 15.72 17.12 5.00
CA GLU A 80 16.73 17.92 4.32
C GLU A 80 16.30 18.36 2.92
N ILE A 81 15.75 17.44 2.12
CA ILE A 81 15.21 17.74 0.78
C ILE A 81 14.13 18.82 0.87
N ILE A 82 13.18 18.71 1.80
CA ILE A 82 12.12 19.71 1.98
C ILE A 82 12.70 21.07 2.35
N SER A 83 13.66 21.10 3.29
CA SER A 83 14.34 22.35 3.69
C SER A 83 15.07 23.01 2.54
N LEU A 84 15.83 22.24 1.77
CA LEU A 84 16.58 22.75 0.60
C LEU A 84 15.65 23.26 -0.51
N ARG A 85 14.56 22.56 -0.79
CA ARG A 85 13.53 22.99 -1.75
C ARG A 85 12.86 24.28 -1.33
N ASN A 86 12.57 24.46 -0.04
CA ASN A 86 12.03 25.71 0.47
C ASN A 86 13.00 26.87 0.28
N LYS A 87 14.27 26.70 0.69
CA LYS A 87 15.31 27.72 0.45
C LYS A 87 15.47 28.07 -1.02
N MET A 88 15.42 27.09 -1.90
CA MET A 88 15.50 27.31 -3.34
C MET A 88 14.33 28.17 -3.84
N SER A 89 13.10 27.89 -3.42
CA SER A 89 11.94 28.69 -3.81
C SER A 89 12.03 30.14 -3.31
N GLU A 90 12.51 30.35 -2.08
CA GLU A 90 12.74 31.69 -1.52
C GLU A 90 13.75 32.49 -2.34
N ILE A 91 14.89 31.89 -2.71
CA ILE A 91 15.93 32.54 -3.54
C ILE A 91 15.39 32.92 -4.91
N LEU A 92 14.53 32.07 -5.49
CA LEU A 92 13.91 32.31 -6.79
C LEU A 92 12.71 33.25 -6.72
N GLY A 93 12.30 33.72 -5.54
CA GLY A 93 11.19 34.67 -5.35
C GLY A 93 9.80 34.02 -5.38
N TYR A 94 9.69 32.71 -5.22
CA TYR A 94 8.40 32.02 -5.18
C TYR A 94 7.91 31.84 -3.73
N SER A 95 6.59 31.83 -3.56
CA SER A 95 5.95 31.62 -2.27
C SER A 95 6.11 30.22 -1.70
N SER A 96 6.41 29.24 -2.55
CA SER A 96 6.69 27.85 -2.16
C SER A 96 7.35 27.09 -3.30
N TYR A 97 7.99 25.95 -2.98
CA TYR A 97 8.53 25.05 -3.99
C TYR A 97 7.45 24.50 -4.93
N ALA A 98 6.23 24.26 -4.42
CA ALA A 98 5.10 23.85 -5.25
C ALA A 98 4.74 24.93 -6.28
N ALA A 99 4.67 26.21 -5.89
CA ALA A 99 4.41 27.31 -6.82
C ALA A 99 5.46 27.37 -7.93
N TYR A 100 6.75 27.22 -7.58
CA TYR A 100 7.84 27.17 -8.55
C TYR A 100 7.69 26.03 -9.56
N VAL A 101 7.52 24.79 -9.08
CA VAL A 101 7.55 23.60 -9.95
C VAL A 101 6.35 23.53 -10.89
N ILE A 102 5.16 23.97 -10.44
CA ILE A 102 3.94 23.82 -11.24
C ILE A 102 3.62 25.03 -12.13
N GLU A 103 4.41 26.11 -12.07
CA GLU A 103 4.22 27.29 -12.93
C GLU A 103 4.19 26.95 -14.42
N GLU A 104 5.08 26.06 -14.86
CA GLU A 104 5.16 25.58 -16.24
C GLU A 104 4.24 24.36 -16.52
N SER A 105 3.57 23.81 -15.50
CA SER A 105 2.66 22.68 -15.63
C SER A 105 1.26 23.13 -16.07
N MET A 106 0.39 22.19 -16.47
CA MET A 106 -1.00 22.48 -16.85
C MET A 106 -1.79 23.19 -15.73
N ALA A 107 -1.54 22.85 -14.48
CA ALA A 107 -2.24 23.41 -13.33
C ALA A 107 -1.86 24.87 -13.02
N LYS A 108 -0.66 25.31 -13.38
CA LYS A 108 -0.12 26.66 -13.20
C LYS A 108 0.03 27.13 -11.76
N THR A 109 -0.90 26.79 -10.88
CA THR A 109 -0.89 27.22 -9.46
C THR A 109 -1.25 26.08 -8.50
N PRO A 110 -0.73 26.11 -7.26
CA PRO A 110 -1.15 25.16 -6.22
C PRO A 110 -2.66 25.20 -5.95
N ALA A 111 -3.29 26.36 -6.05
CA ALA A 111 -4.73 26.51 -5.86
C ALA A 111 -5.53 25.65 -6.86
N THR A 112 -5.15 25.70 -8.16
CA THR A 112 -5.80 24.89 -9.21
C THR A 112 -5.67 23.39 -8.93
N VAL A 113 -4.53 22.93 -8.38
CA VAL A 113 -4.35 21.53 -7.99
C VAL A 113 -5.33 21.15 -6.88
N TRP A 114 -5.42 21.96 -5.83
CA TRP A 114 -6.33 21.71 -4.70
C TRP A 114 -7.80 21.74 -5.11
N GLU A 115 -8.19 22.66 -5.99
CA GLU A 115 -9.57 22.71 -6.54
C GLU A 115 -9.91 21.42 -7.29
N PHE A 116 -8.99 20.92 -8.13
CA PHE A 116 -9.16 19.69 -8.87
C PHE A 116 -9.25 18.48 -7.92
N GLU A 117 -8.32 18.33 -6.98
CA GLU A 117 -8.31 17.21 -6.02
C GLU A 117 -9.55 17.22 -5.12
N ASN A 118 -9.98 18.40 -4.64
CA ASN A 118 -11.20 18.51 -3.84
C ASN A 118 -12.46 18.17 -4.65
N SER A 119 -12.49 18.47 -5.95
CA SER A 119 -13.61 18.11 -6.82
C SER A 119 -13.71 16.59 -7.00
N ILE A 120 -12.57 15.91 -7.21
CA ILE A 120 -12.49 14.44 -7.27
C ILE A 120 -12.93 13.83 -5.95
N ARG A 121 -12.33 14.28 -4.83
CA ARG A 121 -12.67 13.80 -3.49
C ARG A 121 -14.17 13.84 -3.25
N LYS A 122 -14.80 14.98 -3.53
CA LYS A 122 -16.26 15.15 -3.37
C LYS A 122 -17.06 14.19 -4.24
N SER A 123 -16.57 13.90 -5.45
CA SER A 123 -17.26 13.00 -6.39
C SER A 123 -17.20 11.53 -5.98
N ILE A 124 -16.16 11.12 -5.24
CA ILE A 124 -15.96 9.70 -4.87
C ILE A 124 -16.34 9.40 -3.41
N GLU A 125 -16.57 10.42 -2.57
CA GLU A 125 -16.74 10.27 -1.11
C GLU A 125 -17.88 9.30 -0.75
N GLU A 126 -19.05 9.43 -1.38
CA GLU A 126 -20.19 8.56 -1.12
C GLU A 126 -19.87 7.09 -1.50
N LYS A 127 -19.24 6.89 -2.64
CA LYS A 127 -18.86 5.55 -3.10
C LYS A 127 -17.80 4.93 -2.18
N ALA A 128 -16.82 5.70 -1.76
CA ALA A 128 -15.78 5.24 -0.84
C ALA A 128 -16.35 4.76 0.50
N VAL A 129 -17.36 5.47 1.04
CA VAL A 129 -18.05 5.05 2.27
C VAL A 129 -18.76 3.71 2.08
N ILE A 130 -19.43 3.51 0.94
CA ILE A 130 -20.11 2.23 0.63
C ILE A 130 -19.08 1.09 0.53
N GLU A 131 -17.98 1.28 -0.19
CA GLU A 131 -16.94 0.27 -0.36
C GLU A 131 -16.26 -0.10 0.98
N ILE A 132 -15.99 0.89 1.83
CA ILE A 132 -15.47 0.64 3.19
C ILE A 132 -16.46 -0.18 4.02
N GLN A 133 -17.76 0.14 3.93
CA GLN A 133 -18.79 -0.61 4.64
C GLN A 133 -18.91 -2.06 4.12
N GLU A 134 -18.76 -2.30 2.83
CA GLU A 134 -18.71 -3.64 2.26
C GLU A 134 -17.53 -4.45 2.80
N MET A 135 -16.34 -3.86 2.85
CA MET A 135 -15.15 -4.51 3.43
C MET A 135 -15.34 -4.80 4.94
N LEU A 136 -15.95 -3.90 5.69
CA LEU A 136 -16.27 -4.12 7.10
C LEU A 136 -17.25 -5.27 7.29
N ASN A 137 -18.28 -5.38 6.45
CA ASN A 137 -19.25 -6.47 6.50
C ASN A 137 -18.57 -7.81 6.18
N MET A 138 -17.78 -7.87 5.12
CA MET A 138 -16.99 -9.05 4.78
C MET A 138 -16.07 -9.47 5.93
N LYS A 139 -15.40 -8.52 6.58
CA LYS A 139 -14.55 -8.80 7.74
C LYS A 139 -15.35 -9.35 8.93
N ARG A 140 -16.55 -8.83 9.21
CA ARG A 140 -17.43 -9.36 10.26
C ARG A 140 -17.80 -10.81 10.02
N GLU A 141 -18.23 -11.12 8.81
CA GLU A 141 -18.59 -12.47 8.39
C GLU A 141 -17.41 -13.42 8.51
N PHE A 142 -16.24 -13.00 8.02
CA PHE A 142 -15.02 -13.82 8.06
C PHE A 142 -14.53 -14.09 9.49
N CYS A 143 -14.56 -13.07 10.35
CA CYS A 143 -14.08 -13.20 11.74
C CYS A 143 -15.14 -13.78 12.69
N GLY A 144 -16.43 -13.76 12.33
CA GLY A 144 -17.53 -14.19 13.19
C GLY A 144 -17.78 -13.27 14.40
N ILE A 145 -17.40 -11.98 14.31
CA ILE A 145 -17.54 -10.99 15.36
C ILE A 145 -18.17 -9.72 14.83
N GLU A 146 -19.04 -9.08 15.65
CA GLU A 146 -19.77 -7.87 15.25
C GLU A 146 -18.89 -6.61 15.20
N GLU A 147 -18.05 -6.43 16.20
CA GLU A 147 -17.18 -5.26 16.29
C GLU A 147 -15.81 -5.53 15.65
N VAL A 148 -15.62 -5.03 14.45
CA VAL A 148 -14.35 -5.12 13.72
C VAL A 148 -13.86 -3.73 13.33
N THR A 149 -12.54 -3.58 13.31
CA THR A 149 -11.88 -2.40 12.76
C THR A 149 -11.19 -2.78 11.46
N LEU A 150 -11.38 -1.98 10.42
CA LEU A 150 -10.65 -2.13 9.16
C LEU A 150 -9.32 -1.38 9.27
N TYR A 151 -8.23 -2.09 9.07
CA TYR A 151 -6.87 -1.56 9.08
C TYR A 151 -6.31 -1.48 7.66
N ASP A 152 -5.23 -0.72 7.46
CA ASP A 152 -4.59 -0.58 6.15
C ASP A 152 -4.16 -1.91 5.52
N TRP A 153 -3.71 -2.87 6.36
CA TRP A 153 -3.33 -4.20 5.91
C TRP A 153 -4.50 -5.12 5.56
N ASP A 154 -5.74 -4.71 5.83
CA ASP A 154 -6.95 -5.45 5.51
C ASP A 154 -7.44 -5.18 4.09
N LYS A 155 -7.15 -3.99 3.56
CA LYS A 155 -7.73 -3.48 2.33
C LYS A 155 -7.61 -4.48 1.17
N TYR A 156 -6.39 -4.85 0.80
CA TYR A 156 -6.15 -5.76 -0.33
C TYR A 156 -6.84 -7.12 -0.17
N TYR A 157 -6.85 -7.63 1.06
CA TYR A 157 -7.46 -8.91 1.36
C TYR A 157 -8.97 -8.87 1.17
N TYR A 158 -9.67 -7.95 1.83
CA TYR A 158 -11.14 -7.90 1.74
C TYR A 158 -11.63 -7.36 0.40
N GLU A 159 -10.93 -6.48 -0.28
CA GLU A 159 -11.21 -6.15 -1.68
C GLU A 159 -11.15 -7.41 -2.57
N ASN A 160 -10.11 -8.23 -2.42
CA ASN A 160 -9.97 -9.47 -3.19
C ASN A 160 -11.08 -10.48 -2.84
N GLN A 161 -11.44 -10.63 -1.56
CA GLN A 161 -12.54 -11.50 -1.15
C GLN A 161 -13.88 -11.05 -1.76
N ILE A 162 -14.16 -9.74 -1.79
CA ILE A 162 -15.36 -9.19 -2.43
C ILE A 162 -15.37 -9.46 -3.95
N LEU A 163 -14.23 -9.33 -4.62
CA LEU A 163 -14.10 -9.62 -6.05
C LEU A 163 -14.35 -11.10 -6.35
N LEU A 164 -13.82 -11.99 -5.51
CA LEU A 164 -14.04 -13.43 -5.64
C LEU A 164 -15.51 -13.81 -5.40
N ASP A 165 -16.12 -13.29 -4.34
CA ASP A 165 -17.48 -13.62 -3.93
C ASP A 165 -18.52 -13.05 -4.91
N LYS A 166 -18.48 -11.75 -5.18
CA LYS A 166 -19.49 -11.07 -6.01
C LYS A 166 -19.34 -11.28 -7.51
N TYR A 167 -18.10 -11.35 -7.99
CA TYR A 167 -17.83 -11.31 -9.43
C TYR A 167 -17.13 -12.56 -9.94
N SER A 168 -16.76 -13.51 -9.07
CA SER A 168 -15.97 -14.69 -9.40
C SER A 168 -14.67 -14.35 -10.16
N VAL A 169 -14.10 -13.16 -9.88
CA VAL A 169 -12.88 -12.68 -10.50
C VAL A 169 -11.71 -12.99 -9.60
N ASP A 170 -10.83 -13.84 -10.09
CA ASP A 170 -9.56 -14.20 -9.43
C ASP A 170 -8.42 -13.60 -10.27
N SER A 171 -7.74 -12.59 -9.72
CA SER A 171 -6.67 -11.89 -10.43
C SER A 171 -5.47 -12.77 -10.77
N GLU A 172 -5.28 -13.90 -10.08
CA GLU A 172 -4.22 -14.87 -10.42
C GLU A 172 -4.61 -15.76 -11.62
N LYS A 173 -5.91 -15.94 -11.90
CA LYS A 173 -6.40 -16.73 -13.05
C LYS A 173 -6.56 -15.94 -14.34
N VAL A 174 -6.44 -14.62 -14.28
CA VAL A 174 -6.61 -13.71 -15.43
C VAL A 174 -5.29 -13.36 -16.10
N LYS A 175 -4.20 -14.05 -15.76
CA LYS A 175 -2.87 -13.85 -16.36
C LYS A 175 -2.77 -14.40 -17.77
#